data_9c28edee3f9d15d4b04a774ba3ffda1d
#
_entry.id   9c28edee3f9d15d4b04a774ba3ffda1d
#
_cell.length_a   1.000
_cell.length_b   1.000
_cell.length_c   1.000
_cell.angle_alpha   90.00
_cell.angle_beta   90.00
_cell.angle_gamma   90.00
#
_symmetry.space_group_name_H-M   'P 1'
#
loop_
_entity.id
_entity.type
_entity.pdbx_description
1 polymer ?
#
loop_
_entity_poly.entity_id
_entity_poly.type
_entity_poly.pdbx_seq_one_letter_code
_entity_poly.pdbx_strand_id
1 'polypeptide(L)'
;MSEAAKPTPAAQEQQNRFVEENLRRIFRQIYHMVGNVADAQDLTQEAFIKALQRSDQLKDGDKASHWLSRIATNTALDFLRRHGRYTFCEIDEAPEYECESPEDLLLRSEQREYLEEGLAVLTPRERAALVLRDVEDLPAEEVARRLDCSKATVRSHIANARTKIRKFMSRRRS
;
A
#
# COMPACT_ATOMS: atom_id res chain seq x y z
N MET A 1 27.28 25.10 0.66
CA MET A 1 26.72 24.27 1.74
C MET A 1 25.44 24.96 2.19
N SER A 2 24.31 24.47 1.73
CA SER A 2 22.99 25.03 2.08
C SER A 2 22.55 24.42 3.39
N GLU A 3 22.65 25.16 4.45
CA GLU A 3 22.09 24.82 5.77
C GLU A 3 20.58 24.77 5.63
N ALA A 4 20.01 23.58 5.61
CA ALA A 4 18.56 23.39 5.58
C ALA A 4 17.99 24.04 6.84
N ALA A 5 17.31 25.16 6.67
CA ALA A 5 16.66 25.89 7.75
C ALA A 5 15.74 24.93 8.52
N LYS A 6 15.93 24.83 9.83
CA LYS A 6 15.05 24.02 10.70
C LYS A 6 13.61 24.50 10.53
N PRO A 7 12.64 23.60 10.32
CA PRO A 7 11.25 23.99 10.18
C PRO A 7 10.78 24.75 11.42
N THR A 8 9.95 25.76 11.22
CA THR A 8 9.35 26.50 12.33
C THR A 8 8.46 25.57 13.15
N PRO A 9 8.25 25.81 14.46
CA PRO A 9 7.39 24.97 15.30
C PRO A 9 6.01 24.70 14.70
N ALA A 10 5.39 25.70 14.08
CA ALA A 10 4.10 25.56 13.41
C ALA A 10 4.19 24.64 12.16
N ALA A 11 5.25 24.71 11.38
CA ALA A 11 5.48 23.84 10.24
C ALA A 11 5.71 22.38 10.69
N GLN A 12 6.40 22.19 11.80
CA GLN A 12 6.64 20.86 12.38
C GLN A 12 5.33 20.23 12.87
N GLU A 13 4.47 21.00 13.54
CA GLU A 13 3.18 20.53 14.02
C GLU A 13 2.24 20.15 12.85
N GLN A 14 2.24 20.92 11.79
CA GLN A 14 1.50 20.60 10.57
C GLN A 14 2.01 19.32 9.89
N GLN A 15 3.32 19.11 9.83
CA GLN A 15 3.92 17.88 9.31
C GLN A 15 3.56 16.66 10.16
N ASN A 16 3.62 16.79 11.50
CA ASN A 16 3.25 15.70 12.40
C ASN A 16 1.78 15.30 12.21
N ARG A 17 0.87 16.27 12.16
CA ARG A 17 -0.55 16.01 11.92
C ARG A 17 -0.77 15.31 10.57
N PHE A 18 -0.13 15.75 9.51
CA PHE A 18 -0.20 15.12 8.20
C PHE A 18 0.25 13.66 8.22
N VAL A 19 1.34 13.36 8.94
CA VAL A 19 1.83 11.98 9.12
C VAL A 19 0.81 11.15 9.89
N GLU A 20 0.34 11.62 11.03
CA GLU A 20 -0.62 10.90 11.88
C GLU A 20 -1.92 10.57 11.14
N GLU A 21 -2.48 11.52 10.40
CA GLU A 21 -3.73 11.34 9.64
C GLU A 21 -3.60 10.32 8.49
N ASN A 22 -2.41 10.16 7.93
CA ASN A 22 -2.20 9.30 6.76
C ASN A 22 -1.47 7.98 7.05
N LEU A 23 -0.84 7.84 8.23
CA LEU A 23 0.06 6.74 8.53
C LEU A 23 -0.60 5.36 8.34
N ARG A 24 -1.75 5.14 8.97
CA ARG A 24 -2.47 3.86 8.89
C ARG A 24 -2.87 3.51 7.46
N ARG A 25 -3.35 4.49 6.69
CA ARG A 25 -3.79 4.29 5.32
C ARG A 25 -2.62 3.91 4.41
N ILE A 26 -1.52 4.64 4.51
CA ILE A 26 -0.32 4.40 3.69
C ILE A 26 0.34 3.07 4.07
N PHE A 27 0.47 2.76 5.35
CA PHE A 27 0.98 1.48 5.81
C PHE A 27 0.14 0.33 5.23
N ARG A 28 -1.19 0.38 5.37
CA ARG A 28 -2.08 -0.66 4.84
C ARG A 28 -1.98 -0.81 3.32
N GLN A 29 -1.91 0.30 2.59
CA GLN A 29 -1.74 0.29 1.14
C GLN A 29 -0.43 -0.42 0.75
N ILE A 30 0.69 -0.07 1.37
CA ILE A 30 2.00 -0.69 1.11
C ILE A 30 1.98 -2.15 1.54
N TYR A 31 1.45 -2.45 2.72
CA TYR A 31 1.35 -3.83 3.23
C TYR A 31 0.59 -4.75 2.27
N HIS A 32 -0.55 -4.33 1.75
CA HIS A 32 -1.29 -5.10 0.75
C HIS A 32 -0.51 -5.28 -0.57
N MET A 33 0.46 -4.43 -0.85
CA MET A 33 1.32 -4.58 -2.03
C MET A 33 2.50 -5.51 -1.78
N VAL A 34 3.17 -5.42 -0.64
CA VAL A 34 4.41 -6.16 -0.37
C VAL A 34 4.20 -7.43 0.45
N GLY A 35 3.18 -7.48 1.32
CA GLY A 35 2.79 -8.67 2.07
C GLY A 35 3.66 -9.01 3.28
N ASN A 36 4.57 -8.13 3.69
CA ASN A 36 5.43 -8.30 4.84
C ASN A 36 5.39 -7.05 5.72
N VAL A 37 5.23 -7.23 7.04
CA VAL A 37 5.07 -6.11 7.99
C VAL A 37 6.34 -5.29 8.09
N ALA A 38 7.50 -5.92 8.21
CA ALA A 38 8.78 -5.22 8.35
C ALA A 38 9.07 -4.36 7.10
N ASP A 39 8.93 -4.94 5.91
CA ASP A 39 9.09 -4.21 4.65
C ASP A 39 8.05 -3.08 4.51
N ALA A 40 6.79 -3.33 4.89
CA ALA A 40 5.76 -2.31 4.85
C ALA A 40 6.05 -1.14 5.79
N GLN A 41 6.61 -1.39 6.97
CA GLN A 41 7.03 -0.34 7.90
C GLN A 41 8.16 0.50 7.31
N ASP A 42 9.21 -0.13 6.79
CA ASP A 42 10.35 0.55 6.19
C ASP A 42 9.96 1.39 4.98
N LEU A 43 9.14 0.81 4.09
CA LEU A 43 8.65 1.50 2.89
C LEU A 43 7.67 2.63 3.23
N THR A 44 6.91 2.49 4.31
CA THR A 44 6.04 3.56 4.80
C THR A 44 6.89 4.74 5.29
N GLN A 45 7.91 4.50 6.08
CA GLN A 45 8.87 5.53 6.49
C GLN A 45 9.52 6.19 5.27
N GLU A 46 10.01 5.40 4.32
CA GLU A 46 10.64 5.92 3.09
C GLU A 46 9.67 6.79 2.28
N ALA A 47 8.40 6.39 2.17
CA ALA A 47 7.37 7.16 1.47
C ALA A 47 7.12 8.52 2.14
N PHE A 48 7.04 8.56 3.47
CA PHE A 48 6.89 9.82 4.21
C PHE A 48 8.13 10.71 4.11
N ILE A 49 9.33 10.15 4.21
CA ILE A 49 10.58 10.91 4.01
C ILE A 49 10.60 11.54 2.61
N LYS A 50 10.29 10.78 1.56
CA LYS A 50 10.20 11.30 0.19
C LYS A 50 9.12 12.39 0.04
N ALA A 51 8.00 12.22 0.71
CA ALA A 51 6.93 13.22 0.71
C ALA A 51 7.36 14.52 1.40
N LEU A 52 7.96 14.43 2.57
CA LEU A 52 8.46 15.62 3.29
C LEU A 52 9.57 16.35 2.54
N GLN A 53 10.48 15.62 1.90
CA GLN A 53 11.54 16.20 1.06
C GLN A 53 11.01 16.91 -0.20
N ARG A 54 9.82 16.56 -0.67
CA ARG A 54 9.18 17.11 -1.86
C ARG A 54 7.93 17.92 -1.56
N SER A 55 7.77 18.35 -0.32
CA SER A 55 6.58 19.10 0.14
C SER A 55 6.37 20.42 -0.59
N ASP A 56 7.43 21.03 -1.12
CA ASP A 56 7.41 22.19 -1.99
C ASP A 56 6.70 21.97 -3.34
N GLN A 57 6.62 20.72 -3.80
CA GLN A 57 5.92 20.32 -5.02
C GLN A 57 4.41 20.22 -4.82
N LEU A 58 3.96 20.17 -3.57
CA LEU A 58 2.54 20.10 -3.24
C LEU A 58 1.90 21.49 -3.25
N LYS A 59 1.35 21.87 -4.40
CA LYS A 59 0.70 23.17 -4.59
C LYS A 59 -0.72 23.24 -4.03
N ASP A 60 -1.35 22.10 -3.74
CA ASP A 60 -2.75 21.97 -3.38
C ASP A 60 -2.89 20.97 -2.22
N GLY A 61 -3.19 21.49 -1.04
CA GLY A 61 -3.34 20.69 0.19
C GLY A 61 -4.43 19.63 0.10
N ASP A 62 -5.50 19.90 -0.66
CA ASP A 62 -6.61 18.95 -0.84
C ASP A 62 -6.19 17.70 -1.62
N LYS A 63 -5.09 17.77 -2.37
CA LYS A 63 -4.50 16.66 -3.13
C LYS A 63 -3.35 15.95 -2.41
N ALA A 64 -2.99 16.41 -1.20
CA ALA A 64 -1.86 15.89 -0.45
C ALA A 64 -1.97 14.37 -0.21
N SER A 65 -3.15 13.90 0.16
CA SER A 65 -3.43 12.49 0.40
C SER A 65 -3.25 11.62 -0.85
N HIS A 66 -3.74 12.07 -2.02
CA HIS A 66 -3.55 11.37 -3.30
C HIS A 66 -2.10 11.38 -3.76
N TRP A 67 -1.42 12.51 -3.57
CA TRP A 67 -0.01 12.65 -3.91
C TRP A 67 0.87 11.74 -3.05
N LEU A 68 0.63 11.67 -1.74
CA LEU A 68 1.32 10.76 -0.83
C LEU A 68 1.07 9.28 -1.21
N SER A 69 -0.15 8.91 -1.52
CA SER A 69 -0.50 7.55 -1.99
C SER A 69 0.23 7.19 -3.28
N ARG A 70 0.45 8.15 -4.19
CA ARG A 70 1.26 7.96 -5.40
C ARG A 70 2.73 7.69 -5.06
N ILE A 71 3.31 8.45 -4.12
CA ILE A 71 4.68 8.21 -3.65
C ILE A 71 4.80 6.82 -3.03
N ALA A 72 3.85 6.43 -2.17
CA ALA A 72 3.80 5.11 -1.54
C ALA A 72 3.72 3.97 -2.56
N THR A 73 2.84 4.10 -3.56
CA THR A 73 2.72 3.12 -4.65
C THR A 73 4.04 2.94 -5.40
N ASN A 74 4.67 4.04 -5.79
CA ASN A 74 5.94 3.98 -6.52
C ASN A 74 7.05 3.37 -5.66
N THR A 75 7.13 3.73 -4.38
CA THR A 75 8.11 3.16 -3.44
C THR A 75 7.93 1.64 -3.31
N ALA A 76 6.69 1.16 -3.15
CA ALA A 76 6.41 -0.27 -3.07
C ALA A 76 6.69 -1.01 -4.39
N LEU A 77 6.34 -0.43 -5.53
CA LEU A 77 6.63 -1.04 -6.84
C LEU A 77 8.13 -1.12 -7.13
N ASP A 78 8.90 -0.08 -6.79
CA ASP A 78 10.35 -0.07 -6.95
C ASP A 78 11.01 -1.12 -6.06
N PHE A 79 10.53 -1.28 -4.84
CA PHE A 79 10.96 -2.34 -3.95
C PHE A 79 10.70 -3.73 -4.55
N LEU A 80 9.49 -4.01 -5.02
CA LEU A 80 9.11 -5.29 -5.62
C LEU A 80 9.91 -5.58 -6.90
N ARG A 81 10.25 -4.58 -7.69
CA ARG A 81 11.11 -4.75 -8.89
C ARG A 81 12.54 -5.15 -8.52
N ARG A 82 13.10 -4.59 -7.44
CA ARG A 82 14.48 -4.87 -6.99
C ARG A 82 14.62 -6.23 -6.34
N HIS A 83 13.60 -6.66 -5.59
CA HIS A 83 13.67 -7.87 -4.76
C HIS A 83 13.05 -9.12 -5.43
N GLY A 84 12.53 -9.01 -6.65
CA GLY A 84 11.96 -10.11 -7.42
C GLY A 84 10.61 -10.62 -6.86
N ARG A 85 10.32 -11.90 -7.11
CA ARG A 85 9.13 -12.56 -6.54
C ARG A 85 9.35 -12.76 -5.05
N TYR A 86 8.72 -11.92 -4.26
CA TYR A 86 8.66 -12.15 -2.83
C TYR A 86 7.85 -13.42 -2.54
N THR A 87 8.50 -14.38 -1.91
CA THR A 87 7.81 -15.45 -1.21
C THR A 87 7.34 -14.85 0.11
N PHE A 88 6.06 -14.92 0.40
CA PHE A 88 5.53 -14.49 1.69
C PHE A 88 6.26 -15.24 2.80
N CYS A 89 7.04 -14.52 3.62
CA CYS A 89 7.49 -15.03 4.89
C CYS A 89 6.38 -14.90 5.91
N GLU A 90 6.29 -15.90 6.78
CA GLU A 90 5.33 -16.02 7.86
C GLU A 90 5.12 -14.73 8.63
N ILE A 91 3.87 -14.50 8.97
CA ILE A 91 3.36 -13.29 9.60
C ILE A 91 3.84 -13.26 11.04
N ASP A 92 4.77 -12.36 11.33
CA ASP A 92 4.86 -11.81 12.68
C ASP A 92 3.83 -10.67 12.80
N GLU A 93 3.02 -10.79 13.82
CA GLU A 93 1.90 -9.97 14.28
C GLU A 93 1.79 -8.55 13.70
N ALA A 94 0.73 -8.32 12.92
CA ALA A 94 0.31 -6.96 12.63
C ALA A 94 -0.12 -6.25 13.91
N PRO A 95 0.14 -4.95 14.05
CA PRO A 95 -0.23 -4.23 15.25
C PRO A 95 -1.75 -4.33 15.49
N GLU A 96 -2.12 -4.92 16.61
CA GLU A 96 -3.48 -5.00 17.10
C GLU A 96 -4.03 -3.60 17.36
N TYR A 97 -5.15 -3.30 16.76
CA TYR A 97 -5.97 -2.15 17.12
C TYR A 97 -7.34 -2.64 17.53
N GLU A 98 -7.61 -2.47 18.84
CA GLU A 98 -8.87 -2.60 19.58
C GLU A 98 -9.28 -4.00 20.02
N CYS A 99 -9.68 -4.04 21.31
CA CYS A 99 -10.13 -5.19 22.11
C CYS A 99 -11.32 -5.90 21.45
N GLU A 100 -11.06 -7.02 20.84
CA GLU A 100 -12.06 -7.95 20.35
C GLU A 100 -11.93 -9.31 21.08
N SER A 101 -12.98 -10.12 21.04
CA SER A 101 -12.94 -11.42 21.69
C SER A 101 -11.88 -12.34 21.06
N PRO A 102 -11.29 -13.30 21.82
CA PRO A 102 -10.31 -14.23 21.26
C PRO A 102 -10.80 -15.03 20.05
N GLU A 103 -12.12 -15.29 19.98
CA GLU A 103 -12.77 -16.00 18.88
C GLU A 103 -12.85 -15.15 17.60
N ASP A 104 -13.15 -13.85 17.76
CA ASP A 104 -13.16 -12.90 16.64
C ASP A 104 -11.75 -12.66 16.09
N LEU A 105 -10.74 -12.64 16.97
CA LEU A 105 -9.33 -12.52 16.59
C LEU A 105 -8.87 -13.74 15.78
N LEU A 106 -9.27 -14.95 16.19
CA LEU A 106 -8.91 -16.17 15.48
C LEU A 106 -9.55 -16.23 14.09
N LEU A 107 -10.85 -15.95 13.98
CA LEU A 107 -11.57 -15.91 12.71
C LEU A 107 -10.99 -14.86 11.74
N ARG A 108 -10.59 -13.71 12.28
CA ARG A 108 -9.95 -12.65 11.50
C ARG A 108 -8.54 -13.01 11.08
N SER A 109 -7.78 -13.70 11.92
CA SER A 109 -6.44 -14.18 11.55
C SER A 109 -6.50 -15.18 10.39
N GLU A 110 -7.42 -16.15 10.44
CA GLU A 110 -7.63 -17.10 9.34
C GLU A 110 -8.11 -16.44 8.04
N GLN A 111 -9.03 -15.47 8.13
CA GLN A 111 -9.51 -14.72 6.97
C GLN A 111 -8.41 -13.86 6.36
N ARG A 112 -7.56 -13.29 7.22
CA ARG A 112 -6.42 -12.47 6.82
C ARG A 112 -5.36 -13.30 6.12
N GLU A 113 -4.95 -14.42 6.72
CA GLU A 113 -4.00 -15.36 6.12
C GLU A 113 -4.50 -15.84 4.75
N TYR A 114 -5.79 -16.18 4.67
CA TYR A 114 -6.42 -16.57 3.42
C TYR A 114 -6.38 -15.46 2.34
N LEU A 115 -6.61 -14.21 2.73
CA LEU A 115 -6.52 -13.07 1.83
C LEU A 115 -5.08 -12.87 1.35
N GLU A 116 -4.11 -12.99 2.24
CA GLU A 116 -2.69 -12.83 1.92
C GLU A 116 -2.20 -13.92 0.97
N GLU A 117 -2.55 -15.17 1.21
CA GLU A 117 -2.29 -16.27 0.28
C GLU A 117 -2.92 -16.01 -1.10
N GLY A 118 -4.15 -15.51 -1.12
CA GLY A 118 -4.84 -15.14 -2.36
C GLY A 118 -4.15 -13.99 -3.10
N LEU A 119 -3.59 -13.03 -2.38
CA LEU A 119 -2.82 -11.94 -2.97
C LEU A 119 -1.41 -12.39 -3.44
N ALA A 120 -0.85 -13.42 -2.83
CA ALA A 120 0.47 -13.95 -3.19
C ALA A 120 0.51 -14.61 -4.58
N VAL A 121 -0.63 -15.08 -5.10
CA VAL A 121 -0.70 -15.65 -6.46
C VAL A 121 -0.66 -14.58 -7.56
N LEU A 122 -0.75 -13.30 -7.20
CA LEU A 122 -0.74 -12.18 -8.14
C LEU A 122 0.68 -11.71 -8.45
N THR A 123 0.88 -11.24 -9.67
CA THR A 123 2.09 -10.48 -9.97
C THR A 123 2.08 -9.13 -9.24
N PRO A 124 3.22 -8.48 -9.00
CA PRO A 124 3.28 -7.17 -8.34
C PRO A 124 2.37 -6.12 -8.98
N ARG A 125 2.29 -6.07 -10.31
CA ARG A 125 1.44 -5.12 -11.04
C ARG A 125 -0.05 -5.47 -10.95
N GLU A 126 -0.40 -6.74 -11.02
CA GLU A 126 -1.78 -7.20 -10.81
C GLU A 126 -2.25 -6.86 -9.41
N ARG A 127 -1.41 -7.12 -8.41
CA ARG A 127 -1.69 -6.83 -7.01
C ARG A 127 -1.84 -5.32 -6.78
N ALA A 128 -0.90 -4.51 -7.28
CA ALA A 128 -0.98 -3.06 -7.18
C ALA A 128 -2.25 -2.50 -7.86
N ALA A 129 -2.60 -2.98 -9.06
CA ALA A 129 -3.80 -2.55 -9.76
C ALA A 129 -5.08 -2.89 -8.97
N LEU A 130 -5.14 -4.09 -8.38
CA LEU A 130 -6.27 -4.53 -7.57
C LEU A 130 -6.40 -3.70 -6.28
N VAL A 131 -5.30 -3.50 -5.56
CA VAL A 131 -5.30 -2.70 -4.32
C VAL A 131 -5.72 -1.26 -4.60
N LEU A 132 -5.14 -0.63 -5.61
CA LEU A 132 -5.48 0.75 -5.95
C LEU A 132 -6.93 0.91 -6.42
N ARG A 133 -7.47 -0.07 -7.14
CA ARG A 133 -8.82 -0.02 -7.68
C ARG A 133 -9.89 -0.42 -6.67
N ASP A 134 -9.70 -1.54 -5.98
CA ASP A 134 -10.73 -2.18 -5.16
C ASP A 134 -10.62 -1.83 -3.67
N VAL A 135 -9.42 -1.49 -3.17
CA VAL A 135 -9.21 -1.09 -1.76
C VAL A 135 -9.17 0.43 -1.60
N GLU A 136 -8.48 1.13 -2.50
CA GLU A 136 -8.36 2.59 -2.47
C GLU A 136 -9.45 3.30 -3.30
N ASP A 137 -10.31 2.55 -3.97
CA ASP A 137 -11.43 3.00 -4.82
C ASP A 137 -11.04 4.07 -5.85
N LEU A 138 -9.85 3.94 -6.43
CA LEU A 138 -9.37 4.89 -7.42
C LEU A 138 -9.96 4.60 -8.81
N PRO A 139 -10.30 5.64 -9.59
CA PRO A 139 -10.73 5.47 -10.97
C PRO A 139 -9.60 4.88 -11.83
N ALA A 140 -9.98 4.11 -12.88
CA ALA A 140 -9.01 3.41 -13.73
C ALA A 140 -7.96 4.34 -14.37
N GLU A 141 -8.33 5.59 -14.64
CA GLU A 141 -7.44 6.63 -15.15
C GLU A 141 -6.33 6.97 -14.15
N GLU A 142 -6.67 7.07 -12.87
CA GLU A 142 -5.70 7.37 -11.81
C GLU A 142 -4.79 6.16 -11.57
N VAL A 143 -5.33 4.95 -11.57
CA VAL A 143 -4.53 3.73 -11.46
C VAL A 143 -3.54 3.63 -12.64
N ALA A 144 -3.99 3.92 -13.86
CA ALA A 144 -3.13 3.93 -15.05
C ALA A 144 -1.96 4.92 -14.91
N ARG A 145 -2.22 6.13 -14.41
CA ARG A 145 -1.18 7.12 -14.14
C ARG A 145 -0.18 6.67 -13.09
N ARG A 146 -0.65 6.03 -12.01
CA ARG A 146 0.24 5.55 -10.93
C ARG A 146 1.10 4.38 -11.35
N LEU A 147 0.56 3.49 -12.16
CA LEU A 147 1.26 2.30 -12.66
C LEU A 147 2.03 2.56 -13.95
N ASP A 148 1.99 3.77 -14.48
CA ASP A 148 2.61 4.16 -15.74
C ASP A 148 2.24 3.18 -16.86
N CYS A 149 0.94 3.06 -17.12
CA CYS A 149 0.42 2.17 -18.15
C CYS A 149 -0.93 2.67 -18.69
N SER A 150 -1.46 2.00 -19.74
CA SER A 150 -2.75 2.37 -20.31
C SER A 150 -3.92 1.89 -19.44
N LYS A 151 -5.10 2.52 -19.58
CA LYS A 151 -6.35 2.03 -18.97
C LYS A 151 -6.71 0.61 -19.39
N ALA A 152 -6.41 0.24 -20.62
CA ALA A 152 -6.60 -1.12 -21.12
C ALA A 152 -5.70 -2.11 -20.36
N THR A 153 -4.45 -1.75 -20.09
CA THR A 153 -3.51 -2.54 -19.29
C THR A 153 -4.00 -2.69 -17.85
N VAL A 154 -4.52 -1.61 -17.24
CA VAL A 154 -5.12 -1.70 -15.88
C VAL A 154 -6.28 -2.68 -15.85
N ARG A 155 -7.20 -2.62 -16.83
CA ARG A 155 -8.31 -3.56 -16.92
C ARG A 155 -7.84 -5.01 -17.05
N SER A 156 -6.80 -5.24 -17.86
CA SER A 156 -6.18 -6.56 -18.01
C SER A 156 -5.56 -7.06 -16.70
N HIS A 157 -4.82 -6.21 -15.98
CA HIS A 157 -4.26 -6.58 -14.68
C HIS A 157 -5.34 -6.95 -13.67
N ILE A 158 -6.42 -6.17 -13.59
CA ILE A 158 -7.54 -6.43 -12.67
C ILE A 158 -8.28 -7.72 -13.07
N ALA A 159 -8.55 -7.93 -14.35
CA ALA A 159 -9.21 -9.13 -14.84
C ALA A 159 -8.38 -10.39 -14.54
N ASN A 160 -7.08 -10.36 -14.80
CA ASN A 160 -6.15 -11.44 -14.48
C ASN A 160 -6.08 -11.70 -12.98
N ALA A 161 -5.97 -10.64 -12.17
CA ALA A 161 -5.95 -10.74 -10.72
C ALA A 161 -7.20 -11.43 -10.19
N ARG A 162 -8.39 -10.97 -10.59
CA ARG A 162 -9.67 -11.55 -10.18
C ARG A 162 -9.82 -13.01 -10.62
N THR A 163 -9.33 -13.36 -11.81
CA THR A 163 -9.34 -14.74 -12.30
C THR A 163 -8.43 -15.64 -11.48
N LYS A 164 -7.22 -15.18 -11.13
CA LYS A 164 -6.29 -15.93 -10.30
C LYS A 164 -6.82 -16.14 -8.88
N ILE A 165 -7.39 -15.09 -8.26
CA ILE A 165 -8.00 -15.17 -6.94
C ILE A 165 -9.17 -16.16 -6.96
N ARG A 166 -10.06 -16.07 -7.95
CA ARG A 166 -11.19 -17.00 -8.08
C ARG A 166 -10.73 -18.46 -8.19
N LYS A 167 -9.67 -18.70 -8.98
CA LYS A 167 -9.08 -20.04 -9.13
C LYS A 167 -8.44 -20.53 -7.83
N PHE A 168 -7.79 -19.65 -7.08
CA PHE A 168 -7.26 -19.95 -5.76
C PHE A 168 -8.38 -20.33 -4.79
N MET A 169 -9.45 -19.53 -4.73
CA MET A 169 -10.61 -19.80 -3.86
C MET A 169 -11.32 -21.08 -4.19
N SER A 170 -11.45 -21.46 -5.48
CA SER A 170 -12.13 -22.70 -5.89
C SER A 170 -11.36 -23.97 -5.49
N ARG A 171 -10.03 -23.93 -5.50
CA ARG A 171 -9.18 -25.07 -5.11
C ARG A 171 -9.26 -25.44 -3.63
N ARG A 172 -9.59 -24.47 -2.77
CA ARG A 172 -9.65 -24.69 -1.31
C ARG A 172 -11.06 -25.16 -0.87
N ARG A 173 -12.07 -25.05 -1.74
CA ARG A 173 -13.42 -25.56 -1.48
C ARG A 173 -13.62 -27.02 -1.89
N SER A 174 -12.64 -27.62 -2.56
CA SER A 174 -12.61 -29.04 -2.94
C SER A 174 -11.73 -29.84 -1.98
#